data_c43492646b499e398cdbb6da85169dc4
#
_entry.id   c43492646b499e398cdbb6da85169dc4
#
_cell.length_a   1.000
_cell.length_b   1.000
_cell.length_c   1.000
_cell.angle_alpha   90.00
_cell.angle_beta   90.00
_cell.angle_gamma   90.00
#
_symmetry.space_group_name_H-M   'P 1'
#
loop_
_entity.id
_entity.type
_entity.pdbx_description
1 polymer ?
#
loop_
_entity_poly.entity_id
_entity_poly.type
_entity_poly.pdbx_seq_one_letter_code
_entity_poly.pdbx_strand_id
1 'polypeptide(L)'
;ANVVEQYVQEIEERLIEETDYVKELANGVEALDVAQNHPRIVVPKYYPELSNQRILTMDWLEGISLNEFIKNETNQENRNIIGQALVDFFQDQVHSKKRFHADLHPGNFLIIDDLKLGVIDFGCSKSIDNEFYNQYFSLVKDDVLNDPIQLKKVFLKLDFLRETDTPEEEKMFTDVTVKIIELVSRPLRSESFDFGDEQFNEDLQKLGNEMNDNQDLKGDNSIRGSQHALFLHRAFIGLFGILYNLKSK
;
A
#
# COMPACT_ATOMS: atom_id res chain seq x y z
N ALA A 1 -6.17 -26.58 -11.55
CA ALA A 1 -4.74 -26.38 -11.27
C ALA A 1 -4.49 -26.70 -9.81
N ASN A 2 -3.39 -27.38 -9.50
CA ASN A 2 -3.05 -27.75 -8.13
C ASN A 2 -2.62 -26.45 -7.40
N VAL A 3 -3.05 -26.24 -6.16
CA VAL A 3 -2.71 -25.06 -5.34
C VAL A 3 -1.20 -24.79 -5.34
N VAL A 4 -0.40 -25.85 -5.34
CA VAL A 4 1.07 -25.76 -5.42
C VAL A 4 1.54 -25.16 -6.76
N GLU A 5 0.90 -25.50 -7.86
CA GLU A 5 1.24 -24.94 -9.19
C GLU A 5 0.92 -23.45 -9.28
N GLN A 6 -0.19 -23.03 -8.69
CA GLN A 6 -0.54 -21.61 -8.61
C GLN A 6 0.45 -20.81 -7.75
N TYR A 7 0.89 -21.36 -6.61
CA TYR A 7 1.93 -20.74 -5.78
C TYR A 7 3.29 -20.66 -6.50
N VAL A 8 3.68 -21.71 -7.20
CA VAL A 8 4.94 -21.71 -7.97
C VAL A 8 4.86 -20.68 -9.10
N GLN A 9 3.74 -20.59 -9.79
CA GLN A 9 3.54 -19.60 -10.85
C GLN A 9 3.57 -18.16 -10.29
N GLU A 10 2.94 -17.91 -9.15
CA GLU A 10 2.97 -16.59 -8.50
C GLU A 10 4.39 -16.20 -8.07
N ILE A 11 5.16 -17.16 -7.52
CA ILE A 11 6.56 -16.93 -7.15
C ILE A 11 7.40 -16.64 -8.41
N GLU A 12 7.21 -17.40 -9.47
CA GLU A 12 7.92 -17.19 -10.73
C GLU A 12 7.62 -15.82 -11.35
N GLU A 13 6.34 -15.43 -11.40
CA GLU A 13 5.91 -14.10 -11.87
C GLU A 13 6.53 -12.97 -11.05
N ARG A 14 6.58 -13.12 -9.71
CA ARG A 14 7.23 -12.14 -8.83
C ARG A 14 8.73 -12.05 -9.05
N LEU A 15 9.42 -13.20 -9.18
CA LEU A 15 10.86 -13.22 -9.47
C LEU A 15 11.18 -12.57 -10.83
N ILE A 16 10.31 -12.79 -11.83
CA ILE A 16 10.44 -12.14 -13.14
C ILE A 16 10.21 -10.63 -13.02
N GLU A 17 9.20 -10.19 -12.25
CA GLU A 17 8.97 -8.75 -12.01
C GLU A 17 10.15 -8.10 -11.29
N GLU A 18 10.73 -8.75 -10.26
CA GLU A 18 11.88 -8.24 -9.51
C GLU A 18 13.18 -8.17 -10.31
N THR A 19 13.25 -8.88 -11.43
CA THR A 19 14.42 -8.86 -12.33
C THR A 19 14.23 -7.94 -13.54
N ASP A 20 13.10 -7.26 -13.66
CA ASP A 20 12.82 -6.33 -14.76
C ASP A 20 13.31 -4.91 -14.45
N TYR A 21 14.62 -4.71 -14.57
CA TYR A 21 15.25 -3.40 -14.32
C TYR A 21 14.83 -2.31 -15.30
N VAL A 22 14.28 -2.66 -16.48
CA VAL A 22 13.72 -1.66 -17.39
C VAL A 22 12.44 -1.06 -16.82
N LYS A 23 11.60 -1.90 -16.22
CA LYS A 23 10.37 -1.48 -15.55
C LYS A 23 10.69 -0.66 -14.27
N GLU A 24 11.65 -1.13 -13.49
CA GLU A 24 12.09 -0.42 -12.27
C GLU A 24 12.68 0.96 -12.60
N LEU A 25 13.50 1.05 -13.65
CA LEU A 25 14.02 2.33 -14.17
C LEU A 25 12.89 3.29 -14.51
N ALA A 26 11.87 2.83 -15.25
CA ALA A 26 10.73 3.67 -15.63
C ALA A 26 9.96 4.15 -14.41
N ASN A 27 9.72 3.27 -13.42
CA ASN A 27 9.04 3.60 -12.18
C ASN A 27 9.85 4.60 -11.33
N GLY A 28 11.18 4.42 -11.25
CA GLY A 28 12.07 5.31 -10.51
C GLY A 28 12.14 6.71 -11.10
N VAL A 29 12.19 6.82 -12.44
CA VAL A 29 12.12 8.11 -13.13
C VAL A 29 10.80 8.83 -12.88
N GLU A 30 9.67 8.11 -12.87
CA GLU A 30 8.38 8.69 -12.53
C GLU A 30 8.30 9.11 -11.05
N ALA A 31 8.84 8.30 -10.14
CA ALA A 31 8.90 8.62 -8.72
C ALA A 31 9.77 9.86 -8.43
N LEU A 32 10.83 10.06 -9.22
CA LEU A 32 11.65 11.27 -9.13
C LEU A 32 10.84 12.53 -9.44
N ASP A 33 9.91 12.48 -10.41
CA ASP A 33 9.01 13.59 -10.73
C ASP A 33 8.04 13.89 -9.57
N VAL A 34 7.50 12.85 -8.92
CA VAL A 34 6.68 13.01 -7.70
C VAL A 34 7.48 13.66 -6.58
N ALA A 35 8.70 13.19 -6.35
CA ALA A 35 9.56 13.68 -5.27
C ALA A 35 9.88 15.17 -5.37
N GLN A 36 9.88 15.77 -6.59
CA GLN A 36 10.12 17.20 -6.77
C GLN A 36 9.10 18.09 -6.05
N ASN A 37 7.90 17.58 -5.79
CA ASN A 37 6.86 18.30 -5.06
C ASN A 37 6.99 18.18 -3.53
N HIS A 38 7.90 17.31 -3.06
CA HIS A 38 8.07 17.00 -1.64
C HIS A 38 9.48 17.34 -1.17
N PRO A 39 9.67 18.43 -0.40
CA PRO A 39 11.02 18.89 0.01
C PRO A 39 11.76 17.88 0.90
N ARG A 40 11.04 16.93 1.50
CA ARG A 40 11.60 15.90 2.37
C ARG A 40 11.76 14.53 1.70
N ILE A 41 11.41 14.38 0.43
CA ILE A 41 11.57 13.13 -0.31
C ILE A 41 12.76 13.24 -1.24
N VAL A 42 13.62 12.23 -1.21
CA VAL A 42 14.77 12.10 -2.11
C VAL A 42 14.67 10.76 -2.82
N VAL A 43 14.62 10.81 -4.14
CA VAL A 43 14.71 9.65 -5.02
C VAL A 43 16.05 9.75 -5.74
N PRO A 44 16.84 8.66 -5.86
CA PRO A 44 18.09 8.71 -6.60
C PRO A 44 17.84 9.07 -8.06
N LYS A 45 18.76 9.81 -8.66
CA LYS A 45 18.74 10.02 -10.10
C LYS A 45 19.11 8.72 -10.79
N TYR A 46 18.31 8.32 -11.76
CA TYR A 46 18.57 7.16 -12.61
C TYR A 46 19.29 7.57 -13.89
N TYR A 47 20.08 6.66 -14.43
CA TYR A 47 20.86 6.83 -15.66
C TYR A 47 20.41 5.82 -16.72
N PRO A 48 19.40 6.16 -17.55
CA PRO A 48 18.85 5.24 -18.56
C PRO A 48 19.90 4.76 -19.56
N GLU A 49 20.84 5.66 -19.93
CA GLU A 49 21.91 5.37 -20.87
C GLU A 49 22.96 4.37 -20.33
N LEU A 50 22.98 4.15 -19.01
CA LEU A 50 23.87 3.20 -18.32
C LEU A 50 23.10 2.00 -17.77
N SER A 51 21.80 1.90 -18.07
CA SER A 51 20.90 0.88 -17.56
C SER A 51 20.40 -0.03 -18.69
N ASN A 52 20.07 -1.27 -18.37
CA ASN A 52 19.47 -2.23 -19.29
C ASN A 52 18.69 -3.29 -18.51
N GLN A 53 18.21 -4.37 -19.15
CA GLN A 53 17.44 -5.43 -18.50
C GLN A 53 18.13 -6.10 -17.30
N ARG A 54 19.47 -6.01 -17.18
CA ARG A 54 20.26 -6.69 -16.15
C ARG A 54 21.07 -5.76 -15.26
N ILE A 55 21.07 -4.47 -15.58
CA ILE A 55 21.85 -3.45 -14.87
C ILE A 55 20.95 -2.24 -14.68
N LEU A 56 20.77 -1.82 -13.44
CA LEU A 56 20.14 -0.57 -13.06
C LEU A 56 21.20 0.35 -12.48
N THR A 57 21.37 1.53 -13.10
CA THR A 57 22.35 2.52 -12.67
C THR A 57 21.64 3.74 -12.12
N MET A 58 21.98 4.10 -10.88
CA MET A 58 21.41 5.25 -10.18
C MET A 58 22.43 5.87 -9.21
N ASP A 59 22.15 7.07 -8.71
CA ASP A 59 22.95 7.72 -7.68
C ASP A 59 22.96 6.89 -6.40
N TRP A 60 24.08 6.95 -5.70
CA TRP A 60 24.17 6.42 -4.34
C TRP A 60 23.62 7.45 -3.35
N LEU A 61 22.68 7.03 -2.50
CA LEU A 61 22.17 7.85 -1.39
C LEU A 61 22.86 7.42 -0.09
N GLU A 62 23.55 8.36 0.55
CA GLU A 62 24.09 8.15 1.89
C GLU A 62 23.03 8.41 2.96
N GLY A 63 22.82 7.45 3.85
CA GLY A 63 21.85 7.57 4.92
C GLY A 63 21.83 6.31 5.79
N ILE A 64 21.10 6.37 6.90
CA ILE A 64 20.82 5.20 7.73
C ILE A 64 19.53 4.53 7.29
N SER A 65 19.41 3.22 7.47
CA SER A 65 18.16 2.53 7.15
C SER A 65 17.02 3.02 8.04
N LEU A 66 15.79 3.01 7.52
CA LEU A 66 14.61 3.35 8.31
C LEU A 66 14.48 2.47 9.57
N ASN A 67 14.85 1.19 9.49
CA ASN A 67 14.89 0.29 10.65
C ASN A 67 15.86 0.76 11.73
N GLU A 68 17.03 1.23 11.33
CA GLU A 68 18.04 1.78 12.26
C GLU A 68 17.53 3.09 12.88
N PHE A 69 16.92 3.95 12.11
CA PHE A 69 16.28 5.17 12.59
C PHE A 69 15.18 4.85 13.61
N ILE A 70 14.25 3.95 13.30
CA ILE A 70 13.17 3.54 14.21
C ILE A 70 13.74 3.04 15.55
N LYS A 71 14.83 2.31 15.50
CA LYS A 71 15.46 1.73 16.71
C LYS A 71 16.15 2.78 17.58
N ASN A 72 16.81 3.76 16.96
CA ASN A 72 17.75 4.65 17.66
C ASN A 72 17.17 6.05 17.91
N GLU A 73 16.21 6.50 17.08
CA GLU A 73 15.61 7.84 17.23
C GLU A 73 14.63 7.87 18.42
N THR A 74 14.87 8.80 19.33
CA THR A 74 14.04 9.00 20.54
C THR A 74 13.20 10.27 20.49
N ASN A 75 13.52 11.20 19.58
CA ASN A 75 12.77 12.45 19.43
C ASN A 75 11.48 12.18 18.64
N GLN A 76 10.34 12.42 19.31
CA GLN A 76 9.02 12.20 18.72
C GLN A 76 8.77 13.09 17.49
N GLU A 77 9.27 14.33 17.51
CA GLU A 77 9.13 15.25 16.38
C GLU A 77 9.81 14.72 15.12
N ASN A 78 11.04 14.19 15.26
CA ASN A 78 11.77 13.58 14.15
C ASN A 78 11.00 12.37 13.57
N ARG A 79 10.42 11.55 14.43
CA ARG A 79 9.57 10.43 14.04
C ARG A 79 8.33 10.89 13.27
N ASN A 80 7.68 11.96 13.75
CA ASN A 80 6.51 12.56 13.09
C ASN A 80 6.87 13.13 11.72
N ILE A 81 8.00 13.82 11.60
CA ILE A 81 8.49 14.35 10.31
C ILE A 81 8.67 13.26 9.28
N ILE A 82 9.29 12.14 9.65
CA ILE A 82 9.50 11.00 8.73
C ILE A 82 8.17 10.29 8.44
N GLY A 83 7.31 10.12 9.45
CA GLY A 83 5.98 9.54 9.25
C GLY A 83 5.13 10.38 8.28
N GLN A 84 5.13 11.69 8.44
CA GLN A 84 4.41 12.60 7.54
C GLN A 84 4.97 12.53 6.10
N ALA A 85 6.30 12.49 5.95
CA ALA A 85 6.93 12.37 4.63
C ALA A 85 6.52 11.06 3.92
N LEU A 86 6.43 9.93 4.65
CA LEU A 86 5.94 8.66 4.11
C LEU A 86 4.48 8.75 3.65
N VAL A 87 3.62 9.35 4.47
CA VAL A 87 2.19 9.53 4.15
C VAL A 87 2.02 10.42 2.93
N ASP A 88 2.66 11.58 2.91
CA ASP A 88 2.56 12.55 1.81
C ASP A 88 3.01 11.93 0.48
N PHE A 89 4.16 11.24 0.50
CA PHE A 89 4.68 10.59 -0.70
C PHE A 89 3.74 9.51 -1.21
N PHE A 90 3.23 8.65 -0.33
CA PHE A 90 2.30 7.58 -0.72
C PHE A 90 0.98 8.16 -1.24
N GLN A 91 0.42 9.16 -0.56
CA GLN A 91 -0.83 9.78 -0.98
C GLN A 91 -0.69 10.48 -2.33
N ASP A 92 0.40 11.21 -2.58
CA ASP A 92 0.60 11.84 -3.88
C ASP A 92 0.76 10.82 -5.01
N GLN A 93 1.48 9.73 -4.76
CA GLN A 93 1.55 8.61 -5.70
C GLN A 93 0.16 8.06 -6.04
N VAL A 94 -0.68 7.80 -5.03
CA VAL A 94 -2.02 7.22 -5.23
C VAL A 94 -2.97 8.21 -5.90
N HIS A 95 -3.01 9.45 -5.42
CA HIS A 95 -4.05 10.42 -5.83
C HIS A 95 -3.67 11.21 -7.08
N SER A 96 -2.39 11.60 -7.23
CA SER A 96 -1.94 12.40 -8.37
C SER A 96 -1.52 11.55 -9.56
N LYS A 97 -0.75 10.49 -9.32
CA LYS A 97 -0.20 9.63 -10.39
C LYS A 97 -1.03 8.36 -10.62
N LYS A 98 -1.90 7.98 -9.68
CA LYS A 98 -2.63 6.70 -9.70
C LYS A 98 -1.72 5.50 -9.89
N ARG A 99 -0.53 5.64 -9.36
CA ARG A 99 0.51 4.63 -9.28
C ARG A 99 1.15 4.71 -7.91
N PHE A 100 1.40 3.58 -7.26
CA PHE A 100 1.94 3.55 -5.91
C PHE A 100 2.92 2.40 -5.75
N HIS A 101 3.83 2.57 -4.81
CA HIS A 101 4.72 1.52 -4.36
C HIS A 101 3.93 0.46 -3.58
N ALA A 102 3.83 -0.74 -4.13
CA ALA A 102 2.99 -1.81 -3.55
C ALA A 102 3.73 -2.67 -2.51
N ASP A 103 5.05 -2.49 -2.35
CA ASP A 103 5.86 -3.20 -1.36
C ASP A 103 6.53 -2.22 -0.40
N LEU A 104 5.74 -1.63 0.51
CA LEU A 104 6.21 -0.70 1.52
C LEU A 104 6.93 -1.47 2.65
N HIS A 105 8.20 -1.81 2.39
CA HIS A 105 9.09 -2.45 3.35
C HIS A 105 10.11 -1.45 3.87
N PRO A 106 10.44 -1.40 5.19
CA PRO A 106 11.40 -0.44 5.74
C PRO A 106 12.79 -0.47 5.10
N GLY A 107 13.18 -1.59 4.47
CA GLY A 107 14.45 -1.72 3.74
C GLY A 107 14.55 -0.86 2.48
N ASN A 108 13.41 -0.40 1.93
CA ASN A 108 13.35 0.44 0.74
C ASN A 108 13.50 1.93 1.06
N PHE A 109 13.70 2.28 2.36
CA PHE A 109 13.77 3.65 2.83
C PHE A 109 15.06 3.93 3.60
N LEU A 110 15.65 5.08 3.32
CA LEU A 110 16.80 5.64 4.02
C LEU A 110 16.41 6.96 4.70
N ILE A 111 16.99 7.22 5.85
CA ILE A 111 16.95 8.55 6.45
C ILE A 111 18.26 9.24 6.13
N ILE A 112 18.14 10.35 5.40
CA ILE A 112 19.23 11.19 4.91
C ILE A 112 19.34 12.44 5.81
N ASP A 113 20.42 13.19 5.67
CA ASP A 113 20.62 14.46 6.37
C ASP A 113 19.38 15.36 6.32
N ASP A 114 19.18 16.16 7.36
CA ASP A 114 18.04 17.06 7.54
C ASP A 114 16.67 16.36 7.61
N LEU A 115 16.62 15.11 8.06
CA LEU A 115 15.39 14.30 8.16
C LEU A 115 14.65 14.21 6.83
N LYS A 116 15.37 13.88 5.76
CA LYS A 116 14.79 13.55 4.47
C LYS A 116 14.64 12.04 4.32
N LEU A 117 13.57 11.64 3.67
CA LEU A 117 13.28 10.25 3.35
C LEU A 117 13.82 9.91 1.96
N GLY A 118 14.83 9.06 1.90
CA GLY A 118 15.32 8.46 0.66
C GLY A 118 14.50 7.23 0.29
N VAL A 119 14.03 7.15 -0.94
CA VAL A 119 13.28 5.99 -1.46
C VAL A 119 14.11 5.37 -2.58
N ILE A 120 14.54 4.12 -2.41
CA ILE A 120 15.60 3.52 -3.24
C ILE A 120 15.17 2.32 -4.10
N ASP A 121 13.94 1.86 -3.96
CA ASP A 121 13.40 0.71 -4.71
C ASP A 121 12.03 1.06 -5.30
N PHE A 122 11.82 0.75 -6.58
CA PHE A 122 10.56 0.96 -7.30
C PHE A 122 10.17 -0.27 -8.13
N GLY A 123 10.78 -1.42 -7.89
CA GLY A 123 10.52 -2.68 -8.61
C GLY A 123 9.06 -3.11 -8.51
N CYS A 124 8.44 -2.92 -7.34
CA CYS A 124 7.04 -3.28 -7.11
C CYS A 124 6.11 -2.06 -7.14
N SER A 125 6.02 -1.36 -8.28
CA SER A 125 5.03 -0.29 -8.47
C SER A 125 3.81 -0.80 -9.22
N LYS A 126 2.60 -0.42 -8.76
CA LYS A 126 1.32 -0.81 -9.37
C LYS A 126 0.51 0.43 -9.75
N SER A 127 -0.12 0.36 -10.93
CA SER A 127 -1.02 1.41 -11.42
C SER A 127 -2.46 1.02 -11.13
N ILE A 128 -3.30 2.02 -10.90
CA ILE A 128 -4.75 1.87 -10.81
C ILE A 128 -5.42 2.74 -11.87
N ASP A 129 -6.46 2.21 -12.50
CA ASP A 129 -7.21 2.97 -13.47
C ASP A 129 -8.19 3.96 -12.81
N ASN A 130 -8.71 4.89 -13.61
CA ASN A 130 -9.61 5.94 -13.10
C ASN A 130 -10.93 5.39 -12.59
N GLU A 131 -11.45 4.31 -13.17
CA GLU A 131 -12.72 3.73 -12.76
C GLU A 131 -12.57 3.08 -11.38
N PHE A 132 -11.56 2.23 -11.21
CA PHE A 132 -11.23 1.64 -9.92
C PHE A 132 -10.98 2.72 -8.86
N TYR A 133 -10.14 3.72 -9.16
CA TYR A 133 -9.83 4.82 -8.24
C TYR A 133 -11.10 5.52 -7.74
N ASN A 134 -11.99 5.92 -8.66
CA ASN A 134 -13.21 6.63 -8.28
C ASN A 134 -14.16 5.77 -7.45
N GLN A 135 -14.30 4.48 -7.78
CA GLN A 135 -15.16 3.56 -7.02
C GLN A 135 -14.56 3.28 -5.63
N TYR A 136 -13.26 2.97 -5.57
CA TYR A 136 -12.63 2.63 -4.30
C TYR A 136 -12.63 3.80 -3.32
N PHE A 137 -12.21 4.99 -3.75
CA PHE A 137 -12.17 6.15 -2.86
C PHE A 137 -13.55 6.78 -2.59
N SER A 138 -14.60 6.36 -3.30
CA SER A 138 -15.97 6.70 -2.89
C SER A 138 -16.37 6.01 -1.58
N LEU A 139 -15.76 4.85 -1.26
CA LEU A 139 -16.01 4.10 -0.03
C LEU A 139 -15.45 4.78 1.23
N VAL A 140 -14.53 5.74 1.07
CA VAL A 140 -14.05 6.54 2.21
C VAL A 140 -15.11 7.55 2.68
N LYS A 141 -16.16 7.80 1.87
CA LYS A 141 -17.22 8.74 2.18
C LYS A 141 -18.37 8.05 2.92
N ASP A 142 -18.83 8.67 3.99
CA ASP A 142 -19.91 8.12 4.84
C ASP A 142 -21.24 7.94 4.11
N ASP A 143 -21.55 8.79 3.11
CA ASP A 143 -22.78 8.70 2.31
C ASP A 143 -22.86 7.40 1.51
N VAL A 144 -21.75 6.87 1.03
CA VAL A 144 -21.71 5.59 0.30
C VAL A 144 -21.77 4.40 1.26
N LEU A 145 -21.01 4.43 2.36
CA LEU A 145 -20.99 3.33 3.33
C LEU A 145 -22.33 3.14 4.04
N ASN A 146 -23.08 4.23 4.24
CA ASN A 146 -24.37 4.20 4.94
C ASN A 146 -25.58 4.00 4.00
N ASP A 147 -25.37 3.92 2.68
CA ASP A 147 -26.41 3.60 1.70
C ASP A 147 -26.24 2.17 1.17
N PRO A 148 -27.02 1.18 1.63
CA PRO A 148 -26.86 -0.22 1.22
C PRO A 148 -26.99 -0.44 -0.29
N ILE A 149 -27.78 0.38 -0.99
CA ILE A 149 -28.00 0.25 -2.43
C ILE A 149 -26.77 0.73 -3.19
N GLN A 150 -26.21 1.87 -2.80
CA GLN A 150 -24.99 2.40 -3.41
C GLN A 150 -23.79 1.51 -3.07
N LEU A 151 -23.67 1.10 -1.82
CA LEU A 151 -22.60 0.22 -1.36
C LEU A 151 -22.55 -1.09 -2.17
N LYS A 152 -23.70 -1.76 -2.35
CA LYS A 152 -23.78 -2.97 -3.16
C LYS A 152 -23.34 -2.73 -4.61
N LYS A 153 -23.75 -1.62 -5.21
CA LYS A 153 -23.33 -1.27 -6.59
C LYS A 153 -21.82 -1.08 -6.70
N VAL A 154 -21.22 -0.39 -5.72
CA VAL A 154 -19.77 -0.17 -5.69
C VAL A 154 -19.03 -1.49 -5.44
N PHE A 155 -19.51 -2.33 -4.54
CA PHE A 155 -18.91 -3.63 -4.24
C PHE A 155 -18.94 -4.59 -5.42
N LEU A 156 -20.03 -4.61 -6.21
CA LEU A 156 -20.09 -5.38 -7.45
C LEU A 156 -19.08 -4.89 -8.48
N LYS A 157 -18.88 -3.58 -8.61
CA LYS A 157 -17.89 -3.02 -9.54
C LYS A 157 -16.44 -3.25 -9.14
N LEU A 158 -16.17 -3.40 -7.84
CA LEU A 158 -14.85 -3.67 -7.29
C LEU A 158 -14.58 -5.17 -7.09
N ASP A 159 -15.49 -6.05 -7.53
CA ASP A 159 -15.44 -7.50 -7.34
C ASP A 159 -15.41 -7.95 -5.87
N PHE A 160 -15.83 -7.09 -4.93
CA PHE A 160 -16.03 -7.49 -3.53
C PHE A 160 -17.28 -8.34 -3.36
N LEU A 161 -18.28 -8.16 -4.22
CA LEU A 161 -19.46 -8.99 -4.36
C LEU A 161 -19.61 -9.48 -5.79
N ARG A 162 -20.36 -10.55 -5.98
CA ARG A 162 -20.71 -11.13 -7.29
C ARG A 162 -22.23 -11.23 -7.42
N GLU A 163 -22.76 -11.09 -8.62
CA GLU A 163 -24.20 -11.27 -8.87
C GLU A 163 -24.69 -12.69 -8.59
N THR A 164 -23.77 -13.66 -8.53
CA THR A 164 -24.04 -15.06 -8.22
C THR A 164 -24.01 -15.39 -6.72
N ASP A 165 -23.70 -14.43 -5.87
CA ASP A 165 -23.62 -14.67 -4.42
C ASP A 165 -25.00 -14.98 -3.84
N THR A 166 -25.05 -15.95 -2.94
CA THR A 166 -26.23 -16.19 -2.10
C THR A 166 -26.43 -15.02 -1.12
N PRO A 167 -27.62 -14.84 -0.55
CA PRO A 167 -27.87 -13.79 0.44
C PRO A 167 -26.92 -13.89 1.66
N GLU A 168 -26.55 -15.10 2.06
CA GLU A 168 -25.63 -15.37 3.15
C GLU A 168 -24.19 -14.96 2.80
N GLU A 169 -23.73 -15.30 1.60
CA GLU A 169 -22.42 -14.88 1.07
C GLU A 169 -22.35 -13.38 0.90
N GLU A 170 -23.38 -12.77 0.30
CA GLU A 170 -23.47 -11.32 0.13
C GLU A 170 -23.31 -10.60 1.48
N LYS A 171 -24.03 -11.07 2.49
CA LYS A 171 -23.95 -10.50 3.85
C LYS A 171 -22.53 -10.67 4.41
N MET A 172 -21.97 -11.86 4.37
CA MET A 172 -20.65 -12.18 4.92
C MET A 172 -19.55 -11.32 4.27
N PHE A 173 -19.51 -11.26 2.93
CA PHE A 173 -18.50 -10.48 2.23
C PHE A 173 -18.69 -8.97 2.42
N THR A 174 -19.95 -8.51 2.51
CA THR A 174 -20.23 -7.11 2.85
C THR A 174 -19.70 -6.76 4.24
N ASP A 175 -20.04 -7.56 5.26
CA ASP A 175 -19.62 -7.31 6.65
C ASP A 175 -18.10 -7.28 6.79
N VAL A 176 -17.37 -8.21 6.15
CA VAL A 176 -15.90 -8.26 6.17
C VAL A 176 -15.29 -7.08 5.43
N THR A 177 -15.79 -6.77 4.23
CA THR A 177 -15.25 -5.68 3.41
C THR A 177 -15.47 -4.32 4.08
N VAL A 178 -16.65 -4.08 4.68
CA VAL A 178 -16.93 -2.86 5.43
C VAL A 178 -15.98 -2.71 6.61
N LYS A 179 -15.74 -3.77 7.39
CA LYS A 179 -14.76 -3.72 8.49
C LYS A 179 -13.37 -3.32 8.02
N ILE A 180 -12.90 -3.88 6.89
CA ILE A 180 -11.60 -3.54 6.31
C ILE A 180 -11.56 -2.05 5.94
N ILE A 181 -12.59 -1.58 5.21
CA ILE A 181 -12.66 -0.19 4.74
C ILE A 181 -12.74 0.78 5.92
N GLU A 182 -13.58 0.51 6.91
CA GLU A 182 -13.70 1.35 8.10
C GLU A 182 -12.38 1.46 8.84
N LEU A 183 -11.66 0.36 9.03
CA LEU A 183 -10.40 0.34 9.75
C LEU A 183 -9.30 1.07 8.97
N VAL A 184 -9.11 0.75 7.68
CA VAL A 184 -8.10 1.35 6.82
C VAL A 184 -8.37 2.84 6.57
N SER A 185 -9.64 3.26 6.56
CA SER A 185 -9.99 4.66 6.33
C SER A 185 -9.94 5.55 7.58
N ARG A 186 -9.79 5.01 8.80
CA ARG A 186 -9.70 5.81 10.03
C ARG A 186 -8.66 6.93 9.93
N PRO A 187 -7.40 6.66 9.52
CA PRO A 187 -6.40 7.73 9.36
C PRO A 187 -6.77 8.73 8.27
N LEU A 188 -7.43 8.29 7.20
CA LEU A 188 -7.80 9.14 6.06
C LEU A 188 -8.96 10.09 6.35
N ARG A 189 -9.73 9.84 7.43
CA ARG A 189 -10.89 10.64 7.85
C ARG A 189 -10.56 11.60 8.99
N SER A 190 -9.33 11.58 9.49
CA SER A 190 -8.89 12.37 10.64
C SER A 190 -7.97 13.49 10.19
N GLU A 191 -8.04 14.67 10.82
CA GLU A 191 -7.08 15.76 10.59
C GLU A 191 -5.69 15.40 11.09
N SER A 192 -5.62 14.60 12.16
CA SER A 192 -4.38 14.00 12.68
C SER A 192 -4.68 12.60 13.20
N PHE A 193 -3.69 11.71 13.17
CA PHE A 193 -3.86 10.33 13.60
C PHE A 193 -2.60 9.82 14.33
N ASP A 194 -2.80 9.29 15.55
CA ASP A 194 -1.72 8.66 16.32
C ASP A 194 -1.54 7.20 15.87
N PHE A 195 -0.57 6.94 15.01
CA PHE A 195 -0.23 5.58 14.58
C PHE A 195 0.46 4.76 15.68
N GLY A 196 0.91 5.40 16.77
CA GLY A 196 1.41 4.70 17.95
C GLY A 196 0.31 4.14 18.86
N ASP A 197 -0.97 4.35 18.52
CA ASP A 197 -2.12 3.79 19.25
C ASP A 197 -2.12 2.26 19.17
N GLU A 198 -1.97 1.63 20.35
CA GLU A 198 -1.94 0.17 20.46
C GLU A 198 -3.28 -0.46 20.05
N GLN A 199 -4.42 0.18 20.36
CA GLN A 199 -5.74 -0.34 20.01
C GLN A 199 -5.94 -0.41 18.49
N PHE A 200 -5.50 0.61 17.75
CA PHE A 200 -5.57 0.59 16.28
C PHE A 200 -4.74 -0.54 15.69
N ASN A 201 -3.54 -0.76 16.22
CA ASN A 201 -2.68 -1.85 15.77
C ASN A 201 -3.25 -3.23 16.13
N GLU A 202 -3.83 -3.39 17.33
CA GLU A 202 -4.52 -4.62 17.73
C GLU A 202 -5.73 -4.90 16.82
N ASP A 203 -6.52 -3.87 16.47
CA ASP A 203 -7.65 -3.99 15.56
C ASP A 203 -7.20 -4.48 14.17
N LEU A 204 -6.07 -3.95 13.65
CA LEU A 204 -5.48 -4.40 12.38
C LEU A 204 -5.02 -5.86 12.44
N GLN A 205 -4.33 -6.25 13.50
CA GLN A 205 -3.87 -7.64 13.69
C GLN A 205 -5.04 -8.59 13.83
N LYS A 206 -6.05 -8.21 14.62
CA LYS A 206 -7.26 -9.00 14.82
C LYS A 206 -8.00 -9.24 13.49
N LEU A 207 -8.16 -8.19 12.69
CA LEU A 207 -8.77 -8.30 11.37
C LEU A 207 -7.98 -9.26 10.47
N GLY A 208 -6.65 -9.15 10.44
CA GLY A 208 -5.78 -10.05 9.70
C GLY A 208 -5.92 -11.51 10.13
N ASN A 209 -6.01 -11.77 11.44
CA ASN A 209 -6.22 -13.11 12.00
C ASN A 209 -7.64 -13.64 11.67
N GLU A 210 -8.69 -12.83 11.82
CA GLU A 210 -10.06 -13.21 11.45
C GLU A 210 -10.16 -13.62 9.97
N MET A 211 -9.47 -12.88 9.08
CA MET A 211 -9.41 -13.22 7.65
C MET A 211 -8.66 -14.54 7.40
N ASN A 212 -7.57 -14.78 8.13
CA ASN A 212 -6.78 -16.00 7.99
C ASN A 212 -7.49 -17.24 8.58
N ASP A 213 -8.27 -17.08 9.63
CA ASP A 213 -8.92 -18.19 10.33
C ASP A 213 -10.27 -18.57 9.71
N ASN A 214 -10.91 -17.66 9.00
CA ASN A 214 -12.20 -17.91 8.38
C ASN A 214 -12.06 -18.88 7.19
N GLN A 215 -12.56 -20.12 7.37
CA GLN A 215 -12.51 -21.16 6.34
C GLN A 215 -13.36 -20.83 5.12
N ASP A 216 -14.44 -20.06 5.27
CA ASP A 216 -15.31 -19.65 4.18
C ASP A 216 -14.61 -18.62 3.26
N LEU A 217 -13.58 -17.96 3.78
CA LEU A 217 -12.68 -17.08 3.03
C LEU A 217 -11.49 -17.82 2.38
N LYS A 218 -11.39 -19.17 2.46
CA LYS A 218 -10.26 -19.97 1.96
C LYS A 218 -10.56 -20.83 0.73
N GLY A 219 -11.77 -20.82 0.18
CA GLY A 219 -12.14 -21.59 -1.00
C GLY A 219 -11.81 -20.91 -2.34
N ASP A 220 -11.94 -21.61 -3.47
CA ASP A 220 -11.75 -21.03 -4.82
C ASP A 220 -12.61 -19.79 -5.10
N ASN A 221 -13.70 -19.60 -4.33
CA ASN A 221 -14.57 -18.42 -4.37
C ASN A 221 -14.18 -17.30 -3.36
N SER A 222 -13.12 -17.50 -2.60
CA SER A 222 -12.77 -16.64 -1.45
C SER A 222 -11.97 -15.39 -1.81
N ILE A 223 -11.25 -15.41 -2.94
CA ILE A 223 -10.52 -14.22 -3.40
C ILE A 223 -11.54 -13.22 -3.92
N ARG A 224 -11.80 -12.21 -3.12
CA ARG A 224 -12.72 -11.11 -3.42
C ARG A 224 -11.95 -9.82 -3.59
N GLY A 225 -12.50 -8.95 -4.43
CA GLY A 225 -11.85 -7.71 -4.80
C GLY A 225 -10.97 -7.86 -6.03
N SER A 226 -10.89 -6.77 -6.78
CA SER A 226 -9.99 -6.70 -7.92
C SER A 226 -8.54 -6.79 -7.45
N GLN A 227 -7.64 -7.19 -8.34
CA GLN A 227 -6.21 -7.23 -8.07
C GLN A 227 -5.69 -5.86 -7.57
N HIS A 228 -6.25 -4.75 -8.07
CA HIS A 228 -5.94 -3.41 -7.62
C HIS A 228 -6.27 -3.18 -6.13
N ALA A 229 -7.44 -3.67 -5.66
CA ALA A 229 -7.84 -3.55 -4.27
C ALA A 229 -6.88 -4.31 -3.35
N LEU A 230 -6.48 -5.52 -3.73
CA LEU A 230 -5.55 -6.34 -2.94
C LEU A 230 -4.18 -5.66 -2.79
N PHE A 231 -3.62 -5.13 -3.88
CA PHE A 231 -2.34 -4.41 -3.82
C PHE A 231 -2.43 -3.12 -3.02
N LEU A 232 -3.53 -2.38 -3.15
CA LEU A 232 -3.72 -1.13 -2.42
C LEU A 232 -3.90 -1.38 -0.91
N HIS A 233 -4.69 -2.39 -0.52
CA HIS A 233 -4.82 -2.79 0.89
C HIS A 233 -3.49 -3.22 1.48
N ARG A 234 -2.71 -4.03 0.75
CA ARG A 234 -1.37 -4.45 1.18
C ARG A 234 -0.44 -3.25 1.38
N ALA A 235 -0.48 -2.28 0.48
CA ALA A 235 0.31 -1.07 0.58
C ALA A 235 -0.10 -0.22 1.81
N PHE A 236 -1.40 -0.05 2.07
CA PHE A 236 -1.87 0.63 3.29
C PHE A 236 -1.43 -0.10 4.57
N ILE A 237 -1.57 -1.42 4.63
CA ILE A 237 -1.14 -2.21 5.79
C ILE A 237 0.37 -2.08 6.00
N GLY A 238 1.17 -2.13 4.93
CA GLY A 238 2.61 -1.90 5.00
C GLY A 238 2.96 -0.51 5.51
N LEU A 239 2.31 0.53 4.98
CA LEU A 239 2.48 1.91 5.43
C LEU A 239 2.14 2.06 6.91
N PHE A 240 0.97 1.56 7.33
CA PHE A 240 0.53 1.66 8.73
C PHE A 240 1.45 0.90 9.68
N GLY A 241 1.98 -0.25 9.25
CA GLY A 241 2.99 -0.99 10.00
C GLY A 241 4.29 -0.19 10.21
N ILE A 242 4.76 0.52 9.19
CA ILE A 242 5.93 1.42 9.32
C ILE A 242 5.60 2.57 10.26
N LEU A 243 4.46 3.22 10.08
CA LEU A 243 4.03 4.36 10.90
C LEU A 243 3.81 3.98 12.37
N TYR A 244 3.28 2.78 12.63
CA TYR A 244 3.18 2.21 13.97
C TYR A 244 4.55 2.00 14.63
N ASN A 245 5.50 1.43 13.89
CA ASN A 245 6.87 1.22 14.39
C ASN A 245 7.60 2.56 14.64
N LEU A 246 7.32 3.57 13.82
CA LEU A 246 7.76 4.95 14.05
C LEU A 246 7.06 5.59 15.25
N LYS A 247 5.90 5.09 15.68
CA LYS A 247 5.00 5.74 16.64
C LYS A 247 4.71 7.19 16.26
N SER A 248 4.53 7.45 14.96
CA SER A 248 4.26 8.80 14.46
C SER A 248 2.83 9.23 14.78
N LYS A 249 2.65 10.55 14.97
CA LYS A 249 1.38 11.15 15.41
C LYS A 249 0.98 12.26 14.46
#